data_7939b36b8a8349fa01281e25dc57735d
#
_entry.id   7939b36b8a8349fa01281e25dc57735d
#
_cell.length_a   1.000
_cell.length_b   1.000
_cell.length_c   1.000
_cell.angle_alpha   90.00
_cell.angle_beta   90.00
_cell.angle_gamma   90.00
#
_symmetry.space_group_name_H-M   'P 1'
#
loop_
_entity.id
_entity.type
_entity.pdbx_description
1 polymer ?
#
loop_
_entity_poly.entity_id
_entity_poly.type
_entity_poly.pdbx_seq_one_letter_code
_entity_poly.pdbx_strand_id
1 'polypeptide(L)' 'MTFDDLVRTFYGMVGRIGSIEDIDGVTYYTIYFEDGAVKTFTADDLEVI' A
#
# COMPACT_ATOMS: atom_id res chain seq x y z
N MET A 1 -6.01 -4.26 -6.39
CA MET A 1 -4.86 -4.51 -5.49
C MET A 1 -5.27 -5.53 -4.45
N THR A 2 -4.42 -6.51 -4.25
CA THR A 2 -4.68 -7.60 -3.33
C THR A 2 -3.54 -7.73 -2.34
N PHE A 3 -3.77 -8.51 -1.29
CA PHE A 3 -2.77 -8.84 -0.28
C PHE A 3 -1.48 -9.36 -0.95
N ASP A 4 -0.34 -8.89 -0.47
CA ASP A 4 1.00 -9.27 -0.92
C ASP A 4 1.41 -8.78 -2.32
N ASP A 5 0.59 -7.96 -2.97
CA ASP A 5 0.98 -7.34 -4.23
C ASP A 5 2.15 -6.38 -4.03
N LEU A 6 3.01 -6.31 -5.05
CA LEU A 6 4.03 -5.26 -5.14
C LEU A 6 3.39 -4.00 -5.68
N VAL A 7 3.62 -2.89 -4.99
CA VAL A 7 3.07 -1.59 -5.38
C VAL A 7 4.14 -0.52 -5.30
N ARG A 8 3.95 0.55 -6.08
CA ARG A 8 4.80 1.74 -6.04
C ARG A 8 3.96 2.89 -5.52
N THR A 9 4.52 3.66 -4.58
CA THR A 9 3.88 4.85 -4.05
C THR A 9 4.01 6.02 -5.04
N PHE A 10 3.22 7.08 -4.81
CA PHE A 10 3.27 8.29 -5.65
C PHE A 10 4.65 8.96 -5.63
N TYR A 11 5.46 8.72 -4.61
CA TYR A 11 6.83 9.27 -4.52
C TYR A 11 7.91 8.25 -4.90
N GLY A 12 7.51 7.14 -5.54
CA GLY A 12 8.46 6.22 -6.17
C GLY A 12 9.01 5.09 -5.31
N MET A 13 8.54 4.94 -4.08
CA MET A 13 8.96 3.83 -3.21
C MET A 13 8.16 2.58 -3.53
N VAL A 14 8.84 1.43 -3.51
CA VAL A 14 8.22 0.12 -3.79
C VAL A 14 8.11 -0.67 -2.49
N GLY A 15 6.95 -1.27 -2.28
CA GLY A 15 6.69 -2.11 -1.12
C GLY A 15 5.62 -3.14 -1.39
N ARG A 16 5.25 -3.90 -0.36
CA ARG A 16 4.21 -4.93 -0.45
C ARG A 16 3.03 -4.58 0.41
N ILE A 17 1.84 -4.94 -0.06
CA ILE A 17 0.60 -4.79 0.71
C ILE A 17 0.59 -5.83 1.82
N GLY A 18 0.64 -5.37 3.06
CA GLY A 18 0.61 -6.21 4.25
C GLY A 18 -0.75 -6.33 4.90
N SER A 19 -1.62 -5.34 4.73
CA SER A 19 -3.01 -5.43 5.17
C SER A 19 -3.89 -4.49 4.38
N ILE A 20 -5.18 -4.80 4.37
CA ILE A 20 -6.20 -4.04 3.64
C ILE A 20 -7.38 -3.85 4.58
N GLU A 21 -7.83 -2.61 4.78
CA GLU A 21 -8.95 -2.29 5.66
C GLU A 21 -9.91 -1.32 5.00
N ASP A 22 -11.20 -1.56 5.17
CA ASP A 22 -12.25 -0.62 4.77
C ASP A 22 -12.74 0.12 5.99
N ILE A 23 -12.65 1.45 5.97
CA ILE A 23 -13.12 2.31 7.05
C ILE A 23 -14.00 3.39 6.44
N ASP A 24 -15.27 3.42 6.83
CA ASP A 24 -16.23 4.41 6.34
C ASP A 24 -16.30 4.48 4.81
N GLY A 25 -16.22 3.33 4.14
CA GLY A 25 -16.28 3.26 2.68
C GLY A 25 -14.99 3.59 1.96
N VAL A 26 -13.90 3.84 2.69
CA VAL A 26 -12.58 4.09 2.13
C VAL A 26 -11.68 2.91 2.42
N THR A 27 -10.98 2.41 1.39
CA THR A 27 -10.05 1.28 1.54
C THR A 27 -8.64 1.81 1.80
N TYR A 28 -8.04 1.34 2.88
CA TYR A 28 -6.68 1.69 3.28
C TYR A 28 -5.77 0.48 3.12
N TYR A 29 -4.59 0.72 2.56
CA TYR A 29 -3.58 -0.32 2.32
C TYR A 29 -2.36 -0.03 3.18
N THR A 30 -1.95 -0.99 4.01
CA THR A 30 -0.72 -0.88 4.79
C THR A 30 0.41 -1.48 3.99
N ILE A 31 1.43 -0.67 3.71
CA ILE A 31 2.55 -1.06 2.85
C ILE A 31 3.80 -1.24 3.68
N TYR A 32 4.48 -2.36 3.48
CA TYR A 32 5.73 -2.71 4.13
C TYR A 32 6.86 -2.52 3.13
N PHE A 33 7.82 -1.67 3.50
CA PHE A 33 8.96 -1.34 2.66
C PHE A 33 10.19 -2.13 3.08
N GLU A 34 11.16 -2.27 2.17
CA GLU A 34 12.39 -3.03 2.41
C GLU A 34 13.23 -2.49 3.57
N ASP A 35 13.19 -1.19 3.80
CA ASP A 35 13.95 -0.55 4.87
C ASP A 35 13.30 -0.73 6.25
N GLY A 36 12.21 -1.47 6.32
CA GLY A 36 11.48 -1.71 7.57
C GLY A 36 10.40 -0.69 7.86
N ALA A 37 10.23 0.32 7.04
CA ALA A 37 9.16 1.30 7.19
C ALA A 37 7.79 0.68 6.90
N VAL A 38 6.76 1.13 7.61
CA VAL A 38 5.38 0.69 7.40
C VAL A 38 4.53 1.94 7.31
N LYS A 39 3.78 2.08 6.20
CA LYS A 39 2.94 3.25 5.97
C LYS A 39 1.60 2.84 5.39
N THR A 40 0.57 3.69 5.61
CA THR A 40 -0.78 3.44 5.13
C THR A 40 -1.14 4.42 4.03
N PHE A 41 -1.74 3.91 2.96
CA PHE A 41 -2.14 4.68 1.78
C PHE A 41 -3.54 4.31 1.34
N THR A 42 -4.17 5.18 0.54
CA THR A 42 -5.35 4.83 -0.24
C THR A 42 -4.92 4.40 -1.65
N ALA A 43 -5.85 3.84 -2.41
CA ALA A 43 -5.54 3.33 -3.76
C ALA A 43 -5.00 4.41 -4.70
N ASP A 44 -5.44 5.66 -4.52
CA ASP A 44 -5.02 6.78 -5.38
C ASP A 44 -3.50 7.04 -5.31
N ASP A 45 -2.87 6.66 -4.21
CA ASP A 45 -1.44 6.89 -3.99
C ASP A 45 -0.57 5.72 -4.39
N LEU A 46 -1.16 4.64 -4.89
CA LEU A 46 -0.46 3.40 -5.18
C LEU A 46 -0.67 2.96 -6.62
N GLU A 47 0.35 2.31 -7.16
CA GLU A 47 0.31 1.71 -8.49
C GLU A 47 0.80 0.27 -8.37
N VAL A 48 0.04 -0.68 -8.91
CA VAL A 48 0.48 -2.09 -8.95
C VAL A 48 1.55 -2.23 -10.02
N ILE A 49 2.62 -2.90 -9.65
CA ILE A 49 3.75 -3.11 -10.56
C ILE A 49 3.54 -4.39 -11.36
#